data_9417503c2ec10c61c58c993c5ce78920
#
_entry.id   9417503c2ec10c61c58c993c5ce78920
#
_cell.length_a   1.000
_cell.length_b   1.000
_cell.length_c   1.000
_cell.angle_alpha   90.00
_cell.angle_beta   90.00
_cell.angle_gamma   90.00
#
_symmetry.space_group_name_H-M   'P 1'
#
loop_
_entity.id
_entity.type
_entity.pdbx_description
1 polymer ?
#
loop_
_entity_poly.entity_id
_entity_poly.type
_entity_poly.pdbx_seq_one_letter_code
_entity_poly.pdbx_strand_id
1 'polypeptide(L)'
;MIYDFENLFNAYKAGIKCKRYRPDVMAYTDKLEENLIELQNEFIWQTYTVGRYNIFYVYEPKKRMIMSLTFKDRVAQHAIYSQLNPYFEKQFISDSYACRVGRGTHKAVNRLHDWLKQTDRKPQRFYYLKLDIAKYFYRIDHEVLMDILRKKIADEDLLHVLSVIINCEDTNFGLPLGADIGDVAFDELLGEVGLPIGNLTSQMFANLYLNELDQF
;
A
#
# COMPACT_ATOMS: atom_id res chain seq x y z
N MET A 1 -14.67 -13.45 3.78
CA MET A 1 -14.11 -13.29 2.42
C MET A 1 -14.04 -11.81 2.06
N ILE A 2 -13.17 -11.38 1.12
CA ILE A 2 -13.06 -9.96 0.75
C ILE A 2 -14.36 -9.37 0.23
N TYR A 3 -15.16 -10.19 -0.46
CA TYR A 3 -16.43 -9.81 -1.08
C TYR A 3 -17.66 -9.97 -0.14
N ASP A 4 -17.49 -10.32 1.13
CA ASP A 4 -18.62 -10.32 2.08
C ASP A 4 -19.18 -8.90 2.19
N PHE A 5 -20.50 -8.76 2.04
CA PHE A 5 -21.18 -7.45 2.09
C PHE A 5 -20.85 -6.67 3.36
N GLU A 6 -20.80 -7.36 4.51
CA GLU A 6 -20.41 -6.73 5.77
C GLU A 6 -18.98 -6.18 5.73
N ASN A 7 -18.03 -6.92 5.11
CA ASN A 7 -16.66 -6.44 4.92
C ASN A 7 -16.62 -5.20 4.03
N LEU A 8 -17.34 -5.21 2.90
CA LEU A 8 -17.44 -4.08 1.99
C LEU A 8 -18.09 -2.86 2.65
N PHE A 9 -19.14 -3.05 3.44
CA PHE A 9 -19.78 -1.99 4.20
C PHE A 9 -18.86 -1.39 5.27
N ASN A 10 -18.09 -2.22 5.97
CA ASN A 10 -17.09 -1.75 6.93
C ASN A 10 -15.93 -1.04 6.23
N ALA A 11 -15.52 -1.49 5.05
CA ALA A 11 -14.54 -0.82 4.19
C ALA A 11 -15.02 0.57 3.75
N TYR A 12 -16.28 0.68 3.32
CA TYR A 12 -16.92 1.96 3.04
C TYR A 12 -16.87 2.90 4.25
N LYS A 13 -17.28 2.43 5.46
CA LYS A 13 -17.21 3.23 6.69
C LYS A 13 -15.80 3.73 6.99
N ALA A 14 -14.79 2.91 6.74
CA ALA A 14 -13.39 3.30 6.90
C ALA A 14 -12.98 4.35 5.86
N GLY A 15 -13.40 4.17 4.60
CA GLY A 15 -13.08 5.06 3.49
C GLY A 15 -13.67 6.47 3.61
N ILE A 16 -14.90 6.60 4.15
CA ILE A 16 -15.57 7.91 4.33
C ILE A 16 -15.05 8.72 5.53
N LYS A 17 -14.26 8.12 6.39
CA LYS A 17 -13.80 8.81 7.62
C LYS A 17 -13.06 10.10 7.28
N CYS A 18 -13.56 11.21 7.82
CA CYS A 18 -13.08 12.58 7.56
C CYS A 18 -13.17 13.04 6.09
N LYS A 19 -14.03 12.40 5.25
CA LYS A 19 -14.15 12.72 3.82
C LYS A 19 -15.61 12.76 3.33
N ARG A 20 -16.60 12.72 4.20
CA ARG A 20 -18.03 12.64 3.88
C ARG A 20 -18.54 13.81 2.99
N TYR A 21 -17.88 14.96 3.05
CA TYR A 21 -18.21 16.17 2.31
C TYR A 21 -17.67 16.20 0.87
N ARG A 22 -16.88 15.22 0.47
CA ARG A 22 -16.31 15.18 -0.88
C ARG A 22 -17.36 14.75 -1.89
N PRO A 23 -17.45 15.40 -3.08
CA PRO A 23 -18.47 15.08 -4.08
C PRO A 23 -18.44 13.61 -4.55
N ASP A 24 -17.24 13.03 -4.73
CA ASP A 24 -17.06 11.64 -5.12
C ASP A 24 -17.59 10.67 -4.03
N VAL A 25 -17.39 11.00 -2.76
CA VAL A 25 -17.91 10.23 -1.63
C VAL A 25 -19.42 10.36 -1.51
N MET A 26 -19.96 11.58 -1.67
CA MET A 26 -21.40 11.82 -1.63
C MET A 26 -22.13 11.06 -2.73
N ALA A 27 -21.65 11.17 -3.98
CA ALA A 27 -22.23 10.45 -5.11
C ALA A 27 -22.21 8.93 -4.93
N TYR A 28 -21.16 8.38 -4.36
CA TYR A 28 -21.09 6.94 -4.01
C TYR A 28 -22.07 6.58 -2.90
N THR A 29 -22.22 7.45 -1.91
CA THR A 29 -23.10 7.24 -0.76
C THR A 29 -24.58 7.29 -1.13
N ASP A 30 -24.97 8.14 -2.09
CA ASP A 30 -26.36 8.26 -2.56
C ASP A 30 -26.90 6.94 -3.13
N LYS A 31 -26.02 6.09 -3.66
CA LYS A 31 -26.33 4.74 -4.21
C LYS A 31 -25.53 3.65 -3.51
N LEU A 32 -25.41 3.75 -2.20
CA LEU A 32 -24.48 2.92 -1.42
C LEU A 32 -24.70 1.42 -1.61
N GLU A 33 -25.93 0.97 -1.47
CA GLU A 33 -26.26 -0.45 -1.57
C GLU A 33 -25.98 -0.99 -2.98
N GLU A 34 -26.42 -0.27 -4.02
CA GLU A 34 -26.16 -0.63 -5.42
C GLU A 34 -24.65 -0.72 -5.69
N ASN A 35 -23.89 0.30 -5.29
CA ASN A 35 -22.44 0.36 -5.50
C ASN A 35 -21.67 -0.74 -4.73
N LEU A 36 -22.11 -1.12 -3.53
CA LEU A 36 -21.49 -2.22 -2.78
C LEU A 36 -21.82 -3.58 -3.40
N ILE A 37 -23.07 -3.79 -3.88
CA ILE A 37 -23.46 -5.03 -4.57
C ILE A 37 -22.72 -5.15 -5.91
N GLU A 38 -22.56 -4.05 -6.64
CA GLU A 38 -21.78 -4.03 -7.88
C GLU A 38 -20.33 -4.46 -7.60
N LEU A 39 -19.67 -3.84 -6.62
CA LEU A 39 -18.29 -4.19 -6.24
C LEU A 39 -18.20 -5.64 -5.75
N GLN A 40 -19.19 -6.13 -5.00
CA GLN A 40 -19.28 -7.52 -4.57
C GLN A 40 -19.31 -8.47 -5.76
N ASN A 41 -20.17 -8.17 -6.74
CA ASN A 41 -20.32 -8.96 -7.97
C ASN A 41 -19.02 -8.94 -8.79
N GLU A 42 -18.36 -7.80 -8.92
CA GLU A 42 -17.09 -7.70 -9.62
C GLU A 42 -16.00 -8.59 -8.98
N PHE A 43 -15.96 -8.68 -7.65
CA PHE A 43 -15.04 -9.58 -6.98
C PHE A 43 -15.41 -11.06 -7.16
N ILE A 44 -16.70 -11.40 -7.05
CA ILE A 44 -17.19 -12.78 -7.21
C ILE A 44 -16.94 -13.29 -8.64
N TRP A 45 -17.23 -12.45 -9.65
CA TRP A 45 -17.09 -12.81 -11.06
C TRP A 45 -15.69 -12.52 -11.64
N GLN A 46 -14.75 -12.08 -10.81
CA GLN A 46 -13.38 -11.72 -11.21
C GLN A 46 -13.33 -10.70 -12.37
N THR A 47 -14.30 -9.77 -12.40
CA THR A 47 -14.38 -8.69 -13.39
C THR A 47 -13.94 -7.34 -12.86
N TYR A 48 -13.44 -7.30 -11.63
CA TYR A 48 -12.92 -6.07 -11.02
C TYR A 48 -11.73 -5.55 -11.81
N THR A 49 -11.78 -4.28 -12.16
CA THR A 49 -10.66 -3.53 -12.75
C THR A 49 -10.42 -2.26 -11.94
N VAL A 50 -9.17 -1.84 -11.86
CA VAL A 50 -8.80 -0.60 -11.17
C VAL A 50 -9.22 0.58 -12.05
N GLY A 51 -9.94 1.54 -11.47
CA GLY A 51 -10.35 2.75 -12.16
C GLY A 51 -9.17 3.70 -12.44
N ARG A 52 -9.42 4.71 -13.25
CA ARG A 52 -8.40 5.70 -13.63
C ARG A 52 -7.85 6.45 -12.41
N TYR A 53 -6.53 6.58 -12.36
CA TYR A 53 -5.86 7.38 -11.36
C TYR A 53 -5.96 8.87 -11.67
N ASN A 54 -6.27 9.66 -10.64
CA ASN A 54 -6.07 11.11 -10.67
C ASN A 54 -4.66 11.41 -10.17
N ILE A 55 -3.82 11.96 -11.03
CA ILE A 55 -2.39 12.13 -10.79
C ILE A 55 -2.09 13.60 -10.56
N PHE A 56 -1.39 13.89 -9.47
CA PHE A 56 -0.96 15.24 -9.12
C PHE A 56 0.35 15.21 -8.35
N TYR A 57 1.04 16.35 -8.31
CA TYR A 57 2.31 16.49 -7.61
C TYR A 57 2.15 17.24 -6.29
N VAL A 58 2.80 16.73 -5.24
CA VAL A 58 3.00 17.41 -3.97
C VAL A 58 4.46 17.78 -3.86
N TYR A 59 4.76 19.03 -3.43
CA TYR A 59 6.11 19.60 -3.46
C TYR A 59 6.77 19.70 -2.08
N GLU A 60 6.04 19.48 -0.98
CA GLU A 60 6.57 19.58 0.38
C GLU A 60 6.63 18.22 1.09
N PRO A 61 7.77 17.85 1.71
CA PRO A 61 9.10 18.49 1.67
C PRO A 61 9.92 18.16 0.42
N LYS A 62 9.44 17.25 -0.42
CA LYS A 62 10.05 16.82 -1.69
C LYS A 62 8.95 16.63 -2.74
N LYS A 63 9.28 16.85 -4.00
CA LYS A 63 8.38 16.55 -5.12
C LYS A 63 8.02 15.05 -5.10
N ARG A 64 6.72 14.77 -5.06
CA ARG A 64 6.18 13.40 -5.10
C ARG A 64 5.02 13.37 -6.07
N MET A 65 4.97 12.37 -6.91
CA MET A 65 3.81 12.07 -7.73
C MET A 65 2.83 11.25 -6.88
N ILE A 66 1.64 11.79 -6.69
CA ILE A 66 0.56 11.13 -5.96
C ILE A 66 -0.46 10.63 -6.96
N MET A 67 -0.84 9.38 -6.84
CA MET A 67 -1.83 8.72 -7.66
C MET A 67 -3.05 8.37 -6.82
N SER A 68 -4.15 9.07 -7.04
CA SER A 68 -5.36 8.96 -6.25
C SER A 68 -6.43 8.19 -7.00
N LEU A 69 -6.93 7.14 -6.39
CA LEU A 69 -8.02 6.31 -6.90
C LEU A 69 -9.41 6.94 -6.76
N THR A 70 -10.35 6.40 -7.51
CA THR A 70 -11.79 6.65 -7.34
C THR A 70 -12.24 6.20 -5.95
N PHE A 71 -13.41 6.64 -5.50
CA PHE A 71 -13.89 6.24 -4.17
C PHE A 71 -14.26 4.75 -4.12
N LYS A 72 -14.79 4.18 -5.21
CA LYS A 72 -15.05 2.74 -5.36
C LYS A 72 -13.77 1.92 -5.10
N ASP A 73 -12.67 2.28 -5.75
CA ASP A 73 -11.40 1.54 -5.59
C ASP A 73 -10.82 1.70 -4.19
N ARG A 74 -11.05 2.85 -3.55
CA ARG A 74 -10.67 3.02 -2.14
C ARG A 74 -11.46 2.08 -1.23
N VAL A 75 -12.75 1.86 -1.49
CA VAL A 75 -13.55 0.86 -0.75
C VAL A 75 -13.01 -0.53 -0.99
N ALA A 76 -12.71 -0.88 -2.24
CA ALA A 76 -12.06 -2.16 -2.60
C ALA A 76 -10.76 -2.38 -1.82
N GLN A 77 -9.88 -1.37 -1.81
CA GLN A 77 -8.60 -1.46 -1.08
C GLN A 77 -8.78 -1.55 0.44
N HIS A 78 -9.76 -0.86 1.02
CA HIS A 78 -10.07 -1.00 2.44
C HIS A 78 -10.61 -2.41 2.77
N ALA A 79 -11.42 -3.00 1.89
CA ALA A 79 -11.93 -4.36 2.06
C ALA A 79 -10.81 -5.41 2.05
N ILE A 80 -9.86 -5.28 1.12
CA ILE A 80 -8.68 -6.14 1.03
C ILE A 80 -7.77 -5.93 2.24
N TYR A 81 -7.46 -4.68 2.57
CA TYR A 81 -6.60 -4.32 3.68
C TYR A 81 -7.12 -4.86 5.03
N SER A 82 -8.44 -4.75 5.26
CA SER A 82 -9.06 -5.23 6.51
C SER A 82 -8.87 -6.73 6.73
N GLN A 83 -8.83 -7.53 5.67
CA GLN A 83 -8.65 -8.97 5.73
C GLN A 83 -7.16 -9.37 5.81
N LEU A 84 -6.30 -8.72 5.05
CA LEU A 84 -4.89 -9.11 4.94
C LEU A 84 -4.01 -8.51 6.02
N ASN A 85 -4.24 -7.26 6.41
CA ASN A 85 -3.36 -6.57 7.34
C ASN A 85 -3.23 -7.28 8.71
N PRO A 86 -4.30 -7.81 9.34
CA PRO A 86 -4.18 -8.53 10.61
C PRO A 86 -3.32 -9.80 10.52
N TYR A 87 -3.28 -10.43 9.33
CA TYR A 87 -2.45 -11.60 9.07
C TYR A 87 -0.98 -11.21 8.88
N PHE A 88 -0.69 -10.20 8.05
CA PHE A 88 0.68 -9.74 7.80
C PHE A 88 1.31 -9.04 9.00
N GLU A 89 0.51 -8.30 9.78
CA GLU A 89 0.97 -7.60 10.99
C GLU A 89 1.67 -8.54 11.99
N LYS A 90 1.24 -9.80 12.06
CA LYS A 90 1.84 -10.82 12.93
C LYS A 90 3.20 -11.33 12.43
N GLN A 91 3.51 -11.09 11.16
CA GLN A 91 4.75 -11.57 10.53
C GLN A 91 5.87 -10.53 10.57
N PHE A 92 5.53 -9.24 10.74
CA PHE A 92 6.51 -8.17 10.76
C PHE A 92 7.31 -8.17 12.06
N ILE A 93 8.60 -7.92 11.97
CA ILE A 93 9.46 -7.75 13.14
C ILE A 93 8.97 -6.61 14.04
N SER A 94 9.32 -6.66 15.33
CA SER A 94 8.89 -5.66 16.31
C SER A 94 9.41 -4.26 16.00
N ASP A 95 10.54 -4.16 15.33
CA ASP A 95 11.22 -2.89 15.03
C ASP A 95 10.96 -2.36 13.60
N SER A 96 9.94 -2.87 12.93
CA SER A 96 9.34 -2.27 11.73
C SER A 96 8.28 -1.25 12.13
N TYR A 97 8.37 0.00 11.66
CA TYR A 97 7.57 1.13 12.17
C TYR A 97 6.74 1.86 11.12
N ALA A 98 7.04 1.70 9.84
CA ALA A 98 6.38 2.44 8.78
C ALA A 98 4.96 1.93 8.54
N CYS A 99 3.99 2.85 8.44
CA CYS A 99 2.59 2.57 8.03
C CYS A 99 1.88 1.46 8.84
N ARG A 100 2.26 1.24 10.09
CA ARG A 100 1.67 0.25 11.00
C ARG A 100 0.90 0.90 12.13
N VAL A 101 -0.29 0.36 12.45
CA VAL A 101 -1.13 0.87 13.54
C VAL A 101 -0.44 0.71 14.89
N GLY A 102 -0.42 1.78 15.68
CA GLY A 102 0.25 1.80 16.98
C GLY A 102 1.78 1.77 16.92
N ARG A 103 2.38 1.90 15.74
CA ARG A 103 3.82 2.09 15.49
C ARG A 103 4.07 3.55 15.07
N GLY A 104 4.98 3.82 14.22
CA GLY A 104 5.24 5.14 13.66
C GLY A 104 6.46 5.84 14.26
N THR A 105 6.74 7.05 13.78
CA THR A 105 8.00 7.77 14.02
C THR A 105 8.35 7.94 15.50
N HIS A 106 7.38 8.31 16.34
CA HIS A 106 7.64 8.50 17.77
C HIS A 106 8.09 7.22 18.47
N LYS A 107 7.48 6.08 18.15
CA LYS A 107 7.93 4.79 18.70
C LYS A 107 9.32 4.40 18.20
N ALA A 108 9.61 4.62 16.91
CA ALA A 108 10.92 4.37 16.32
C ALA A 108 12.01 5.20 17.03
N VAL A 109 11.76 6.51 17.21
CA VAL A 109 12.68 7.41 17.92
C VAL A 109 12.92 6.97 19.37
N ASN A 110 11.86 6.64 20.10
CA ASN A 110 11.98 6.17 21.47
C ASN A 110 12.78 4.86 21.55
N ARG A 111 12.53 3.93 20.64
CA ARG A 111 13.27 2.67 20.57
C ARG A 111 14.75 2.88 20.28
N LEU A 112 15.06 3.73 19.29
CA LEU A 112 16.45 4.09 19.00
C LEU A 112 17.13 4.75 20.20
N HIS A 113 16.44 5.65 20.90
CA HIS A 113 16.95 6.30 22.10
C HIS A 113 17.26 5.28 23.22
N ASP A 114 16.40 4.28 23.43
CA ASP A 114 16.64 3.22 24.40
C ASP A 114 17.87 2.37 24.04
N TRP A 115 18.04 2.04 22.76
CA TRP A 115 19.25 1.34 22.30
C TRP A 115 20.51 2.16 22.49
N LEU A 116 20.49 3.43 22.16
CA LEU A 116 21.63 4.33 22.37
C LEU A 116 22.02 4.42 23.85
N LYS A 117 21.04 4.57 24.74
CA LYS A 117 21.28 4.56 26.21
C LYS A 117 21.87 3.25 26.70
N GLN A 118 21.41 2.11 26.19
CA GLN A 118 21.94 0.80 26.55
C GLN A 118 23.38 0.63 26.05
N THR A 119 23.68 1.15 24.87
CA THR A 119 25.01 1.05 24.25
C THR A 119 26.01 1.97 24.94
N ASP A 120 25.58 3.18 25.29
CA ASP A 120 26.43 4.17 26.01
C ASP A 120 26.93 3.68 27.38
N ARG A 121 26.19 2.75 28.01
CA ARG A 121 26.60 2.10 29.27
C ARG A 121 27.67 1.03 29.10
N LYS A 122 28.04 0.66 27.88
CA LYS A 122 29.01 -0.37 27.56
C LYS A 122 30.38 0.28 27.25
N PRO A 123 31.49 -0.25 27.75
CA PRO A 123 32.81 0.33 27.50
C PRO A 123 33.35 0.11 26.09
N GLN A 124 32.57 -0.59 25.23
CA GLN A 124 32.98 -0.94 23.88
C GLN A 124 32.57 0.15 22.89
N ARG A 125 33.39 0.33 21.84
CA ARG A 125 32.99 1.15 20.68
C ARG A 125 31.83 0.49 19.96
N PHE A 126 30.85 1.28 19.52
CA PHE A 126 29.76 0.82 18.69
C PHE A 126 29.71 1.61 17.37
N TYR A 127 29.15 0.99 16.38
CA TYR A 127 28.95 1.56 15.04
C TYR A 127 27.46 1.45 14.68
N TYR A 128 26.99 2.37 13.88
CA TYR A 128 25.68 2.27 13.28
C TYR A 128 25.81 2.37 11.76
N LEU A 129 24.96 1.64 11.05
CA LEU A 129 24.84 1.71 9.60
C LEU A 129 23.45 2.27 9.27
N LYS A 130 23.41 3.36 8.51
CA LYS A 130 22.18 3.93 7.99
C LYS A 130 22.06 3.60 6.51
N LEU A 131 21.01 2.88 6.15
CA LEU A 131 20.69 2.52 4.78
C LEU A 131 19.41 3.22 4.36
N ASP A 132 19.29 3.51 3.06
CA ASP A 132 18.09 4.05 2.44
C ASP A 132 17.93 3.46 1.03
N ILE A 133 16.71 3.08 0.67
CA ILE A 133 16.41 2.56 -0.67
C ILE A 133 15.90 3.72 -1.52
N ALA A 134 16.69 4.11 -2.52
CA ALA A 134 16.32 5.17 -3.43
C ALA A 134 15.06 4.80 -4.20
N LYS A 135 14.05 5.70 -4.15
CA LYS A 135 12.83 5.56 -4.96
C LYS A 135 12.07 4.25 -4.70
N TYR A 136 12.03 3.78 -3.46
CA TYR A 136 11.57 2.46 -3.06
C TYR A 136 10.24 2.06 -3.72
N PHE A 137 9.18 2.89 -3.58
CA PHE A 137 7.85 2.59 -4.16
C PHE A 137 7.86 2.43 -5.68
N TYR A 138 8.76 3.09 -6.38
CA TYR A 138 8.88 3.02 -7.84
C TYR A 138 9.74 1.84 -8.35
N ARG A 139 10.28 1.03 -7.41
CA ARG A 139 11.23 -0.06 -7.69
C ARG A 139 10.75 -1.42 -7.20
N ILE A 140 9.58 -1.50 -6.59
CA ILE A 140 9.01 -2.78 -6.17
C ILE A 140 8.66 -3.57 -7.42
N ASP A 141 9.31 -4.72 -7.59
CA ASP A 141 9.08 -5.64 -8.68
C ASP A 141 7.77 -6.40 -8.47
N HIS A 142 6.90 -6.41 -9.48
CA HIS A 142 5.56 -6.98 -9.39
C HIS A 142 5.59 -8.50 -9.30
N GLU A 143 6.48 -9.17 -10.06
CA GLU A 143 6.60 -10.63 -10.05
C GLU A 143 7.10 -11.11 -8.69
N VAL A 144 8.16 -10.49 -8.17
CA VAL A 144 8.69 -10.79 -6.84
C VAL A 144 7.64 -10.56 -5.75
N LEU A 145 6.89 -9.46 -5.83
CA LEU A 145 5.81 -9.17 -4.88
C LEU A 145 4.71 -10.24 -4.95
N MET A 146 4.28 -10.62 -6.15
CA MET A 146 3.27 -11.66 -6.34
C MET A 146 3.76 -13.01 -5.85
N ASP A 147 5.03 -13.35 -6.01
CA ASP A 147 5.62 -14.59 -5.48
C ASP A 147 5.64 -14.63 -3.95
N ILE A 148 5.92 -13.48 -3.31
CA ILE A 148 5.80 -13.35 -1.84
C ILE A 148 4.35 -13.56 -1.40
N LEU A 149 3.39 -12.97 -2.12
CA LEU A 149 1.95 -13.09 -1.82
C LEU A 149 1.46 -14.54 -1.99
N ARG A 150 1.82 -15.22 -3.08
CA ARG A 150 1.47 -16.63 -3.34
C ARG A 150 1.97 -17.59 -2.26
N LYS A 151 3.13 -17.33 -1.69
CA LYS A 151 3.67 -18.14 -0.57
C LYS A 151 2.85 -17.99 0.73
N LYS A 152 2.11 -16.89 0.86
CA LYS A 152 1.42 -16.51 2.10
C LYS A 152 -0.10 -16.61 2.02
N ILE A 153 -0.66 -16.58 0.84
CA ILE A 153 -2.10 -16.58 0.55
C ILE A 153 -2.42 -17.79 -0.32
N ALA A 154 -3.34 -18.62 0.14
CA ALA A 154 -3.83 -19.79 -0.59
C ALA A 154 -5.12 -19.53 -1.37
N ASP A 155 -5.76 -18.38 -1.17
CA ASP A 155 -7.02 -17.98 -1.81
C ASP A 155 -6.72 -17.41 -3.20
N GLU A 156 -7.01 -18.18 -4.25
CA GLU A 156 -6.75 -17.82 -5.64
C GLU A 156 -7.60 -16.63 -6.11
N ASP A 157 -8.83 -16.50 -5.63
CA ASP A 157 -9.71 -15.37 -5.98
C ASP A 157 -9.12 -14.06 -5.42
N LEU A 158 -8.60 -14.13 -4.20
CA LEU A 158 -7.91 -12.99 -3.60
C LEU A 158 -6.61 -12.67 -4.35
N LEU A 159 -5.80 -13.67 -4.69
CA LEU A 159 -4.58 -13.49 -5.48
C LEU A 159 -4.86 -12.87 -6.85
N HIS A 160 -5.97 -13.24 -7.49
CA HIS A 160 -6.40 -12.62 -8.74
C HIS A 160 -6.65 -11.11 -8.56
N VAL A 161 -7.46 -10.72 -7.56
CA VAL A 161 -7.74 -9.30 -7.28
C VAL A 161 -6.47 -8.52 -6.93
N LEU A 162 -5.55 -9.13 -6.17
CA LEU A 162 -4.26 -8.52 -5.85
C LEU A 162 -3.40 -8.31 -7.10
N SER A 163 -3.39 -9.28 -8.01
CA SER A 163 -2.70 -9.16 -9.30
C SER A 163 -3.24 -8.01 -10.15
N VAL A 164 -4.57 -7.85 -10.22
CA VAL A 164 -5.21 -6.72 -10.93
C VAL A 164 -4.78 -5.37 -10.33
N ILE A 165 -4.67 -5.27 -9.00
CA ILE A 165 -4.28 -4.03 -8.32
C ILE A 165 -2.78 -3.74 -8.52
N ILE A 166 -1.93 -4.74 -8.50
CA ILE A 166 -0.47 -4.60 -8.61
C ILE A 166 -0.07 -4.29 -10.05
N ASN A 167 -0.60 -5.04 -11.01
CA ASN A 167 -0.22 -4.92 -12.42
C ASN A 167 -0.98 -3.85 -13.18
N CYS A 168 -1.98 -3.21 -12.62
CA CYS A 168 -2.85 -2.16 -13.16
C CYS A 168 -2.62 -1.83 -14.66
N GLU A 169 -3.40 -2.43 -15.56
CA GLU A 169 -3.16 -2.39 -17.02
C GLU A 169 -3.14 -0.96 -17.62
N ASP A 170 -3.89 -0.04 -17.01
CA ASP A 170 -4.07 1.32 -17.55
C ASP A 170 -3.04 2.33 -17.02
N THR A 171 -2.17 1.96 -16.07
CA THR A 171 -1.28 2.95 -15.43
C THR A 171 0.03 2.32 -14.96
N ASN A 172 1.12 2.78 -15.54
CA ASN A 172 2.47 2.40 -15.13
C ASN A 172 2.95 3.22 -13.93
N PHE A 173 3.71 2.61 -13.04
CA PHE A 173 4.17 3.25 -11.81
C PHE A 173 5.69 3.28 -11.67
N GLY A 174 6.41 2.47 -12.42
CA GLY A 174 7.85 2.28 -12.30
C GLY A 174 8.66 3.43 -12.87
N LEU A 175 9.76 3.77 -12.22
CA LEU A 175 10.73 4.72 -12.77
C LEU A 175 11.90 3.98 -13.41
N PRO A 176 12.37 4.37 -14.60
CA PRO A 176 13.61 3.86 -15.17
C PRO A 176 14.82 4.07 -14.24
N LEU A 177 15.84 3.21 -14.36
CA LEU A 177 17.04 3.30 -13.54
C LEU A 177 17.77 4.64 -13.77
N GLY A 178 18.10 5.33 -12.68
CA GLY A 178 18.76 6.63 -12.71
C GLY A 178 17.83 7.83 -12.89
N ALA A 179 16.57 7.61 -13.25
CA ALA A 179 15.61 8.68 -13.50
C ALA A 179 15.04 9.31 -12.23
N ASP A 180 14.67 10.58 -12.29
CA ASP A 180 13.93 11.30 -11.25
C ASP A 180 12.48 11.56 -11.68
N ILE A 181 11.57 11.63 -10.69
CA ILE A 181 10.13 11.76 -10.91
C ILE A 181 9.70 13.03 -11.66
N GLY A 182 10.57 13.96 -11.84
CA GLY A 182 10.30 15.20 -12.57
C GLY A 182 10.81 15.21 -13.99
N ASP A 183 11.62 14.21 -14.35
CA ASP A 183 12.39 14.16 -15.59
C ASP A 183 11.88 13.08 -16.54
N VAL A 184 10.89 12.28 -16.12
CA VAL A 184 10.33 11.16 -16.89
C VAL A 184 8.93 11.52 -17.36
N ALA A 185 8.68 11.35 -18.64
CA ALA A 185 7.34 11.47 -19.20
C ALA A 185 6.46 10.28 -18.78
N PHE A 186 5.14 10.46 -18.81
CA PHE A 186 4.18 9.47 -18.29
C PHE A 186 4.22 8.14 -19.07
N ASP A 187 4.46 8.23 -20.35
CA ASP A 187 4.60 7.11 -21.30
C ASP A 187 5.93 6.36 -21.18
N GLU A 188 6.91 6.94 -20.48
CA GLU A 188 8.20 6.30 -20.19
C GLU A 188 8.20 5.52 -18.86
N LEU A 189 7.10 5.55 -18.08
CA LEU A 189 6.98 4.77 -16.86
C LEU A 189 6.88 3.27 -17.16
N LEU A 190 7.50 2.47 -16.29
CA LEU A 190 7.58 1.01 -16.44
C LEU A 190 6.34 0.35 -15.82
N GLY A 191 5.81 -0.68 -16.49
CA GLY A 191 4.62 -1.42 -16.06
C GLY A 191 4.92 -2.57 -15.10
N GLU A 192 6.07 -3.19 -15.20
CA GLU A 192 6.46 -4.38 -14.43
C GLU A 192 7.02 -4.09 -13.03
N VAL A 193 7.22 -2.81 -12.72
CA VAL A 193 7.74 -2.38 -11.42
C VAL A 193 6.98 -1.15 -10.91
N GLY A 194 7.01 -0.97 -9.61
CA GLY A 194 6.47 0.22 -8.97
C GLY A 194 5.07 0.04 -8.38
N LEU A 195 4.82 0.74 -7.29
CA LEU A 195 3.51 0.83 -6.66
C LEU A 195 3.07 2.28 -6.53
N PRO A 196 1.78 2.58 -6.76
CA PRO A 196 1.29 3.94 -6.72
C PRO A 196 1.36 4.52 -5.30
N ILE A 197 1.92 5.72 -5.19
CA ILE A 197 1.93 6.47 -3.93
C ILE A 197 0.56 7.12 -3.74
N GLY A 198 -0.17 6.65 -2.74
CA GLY A 198 -1.53 7.11 -2.44
C GLY A 198 -2.49 5.96 -2.13
N ASN A 199 -2.14 4.74 -2.50
CA ASN A 199 -2.93 3.55 -2.22
C ASN A 199 -2.65 2.98 -0.82
N LEU A 200 -3.70 2.52 -0.17
CA LEU A 200 -3.60 1.87 1.14
C LEU A 200 -2.86 0.52 1.03
N THR A 201 -3.16 -0.25 0.00
CA THR A 201 -2.51 -1.53 -0.25
C THR A 201 -1.04 -1.41 -0.59
N SER A 202 -0.62 -0.35 -1.29
CA SER A 202 0.81 -0.12 -1.59
C SER A 202 1.66 -0.01 -0.33
N GLN A 203 1.14 0.59 0.74
CA GLN A 203 1.85 0.68 2.02
C GLN A 203 2.03 -0.69 2.69
N MET A 204 0.99 -1.52 2.64
CA MET A 204 1.03 -2.89 3.15
C MET A 204 2.00 -3.76 2.34
N PHE A 205 1.94 -3.66 1.01
CA PHE A 205 2.83 -4.39 0.11
C PHE A 205 4.29 -3.98 0.27
N ALA A 206 4.56 -2.70 0.43
CA ALA A 206 5.91 -2.21 0.70
C ALA A 206 6.49 -2.82 1.99
N ASN A 207 5.72 -2.86 3.07
CA ASN A 207 6.16 -3.52 4.30
C ASN A 207 6.36 -5.02 4.10
N LEU A 208 5.46 -5.68 3.37
CA LEU A 208 5.56 -7.12 3.10
C LEU A 208 6.79 -7.46 2.25
N TYR A 209 7.08 -6.65 1.23
CA TYR A 209 8.21 -6.85 0.33
C TYR A 209 9.55 -6.81 1.07
N LEU A 210 9.74 -5.85 1.98
CA LEU A 210 10.97 -5.77 2.79
C LEU A 210 10.98 -6.70 4.00
N ASN A 211 9.85 -7.28 4.37
CA ASN A 211 9.83 -8.22 5.50
C ASN A 211 10.73 -9.43 5.27
N GLU A 212 10.92 -9.85 4.02
CA GLU A 212 11.84 -10.93 3.70
C GLU A 212 13.30 -10.55 4.06
N LEU A 213 13.69 -9.29 3.86
CA LEU A 213 14.98 -8.77 4.31
C LEU A 213 15.04 -8.62 5.84
N ASP A 214 13.95 -8.16 6.45
CA ASP A 214 13.88 -7.96 7.91
C ASP A 214 14.01 -9.28 8.69
N GLN A 215 13.60 -10.40 8.09
CA GLN A 215 13.67 -11.73 8.71
C GLN A 215 15.03 -12.44 8.48
N PHE A 216 15.86 -11.94 7.56
CA PHE A 216 17.20 -12.47 7.28
C PHE A 216 18.20 -12.05 8.37
#